data_1d610f0b5bd0fe736b433f7f5e00d902
#
_entry.id   1d610f0b5bd0fe736b433f7f5e00d902
#
_cell.length_a   1.000
_cell.length_b   1.000
_cell.length_c   1.000
_cell.angle_alpha   90.00
_cell.angle_beta   90.00
_cell.angle_gamma   90.00
#
_symmetry.space_group_name_H-M   'P 1'
#
loop_
_entity.id
_entity.type
_entity.pdbx_description
1 polymer ?
#
loop_
_entity_poly.entity_id
_entity_poly.type
_entity_poly.pdbx_seq_one_letter_code
_entity_poly.pdbx_strand_id
1 'polypeptide(L)'
;MRALGSDIGGTLKSFTIIQNLLTALAIPFLAFIVGISAFPGVYVFYKILDISNTDPGSFLASNIDSIPLEDLAITGIATGMAMMIWGISLVIICGVLGGLFRPRLDPGRYPLQSFVTIQWAWSMIFHRIALFFLPFLVPSFIGNLYYRLSGAKLGQG
;
A
#
# COMPACT_ATOMS: atom_id res chain seq x y z
N MET A 1 33.59 -27.02 25.16
CA MET A 1 32.78 -26.98 23.92
C MET A 1 31.25 -27.06 24.11
N ARG A 2 30.69 -27.07 25.33
CA ARG A 2 29.24 -27.17 25.60
C ARG A 2 28.52 -25.83 25.79
N ALA A 3 29.20 -24.71 25.93
CA ALA A 3 28.57 -23.42 26.19
C ALA A 3 28.07 -22.67 24.95
N LEU A 4 28.60 -22.99 23.76
CA LEU A 4 28.17 -22.30 22.50
C LEU A 4 26.78 -22.75 21.97
N GLY A 5 26.29 -23.94 22.36
CA GLY A 5 25.04 -24.49 21.86
C GLY A 5 23.78 -23.94 22.52
N SER A 6 23.88 -23.46 23.79
CA SER A 6 22.73 -22.95 24.54
C SER A 6 22.33 -21.52 24.12
N ASP A 7 23.30 -20.68 23.78
CA ASP A 7 23.06 -19.29 23.39
C ASP A 7 22.44 -19.18 21.98
N ILE A 8 22.84 -20.08 21.08
CA ILE A 8 22.26 -20.11 19.70
C ILE A 8 20.77 -20.52 19.73
N GLY A 9 20.40 -21.46 20.61
CA GLY A 9 19.02 -21.89 20.76
C GLY A 9 18.10 -20.81 21.35
N GLY A 10 18.60 -19.99 22.25
CA GLY A 10 17.86 -18.86 22.86
C GLY A 10 17.62 -17.72 21.86
N THR A 11 18.63 -17.33 21.10
CA THR A 11 18.54 -16.28 20.09
C THR A 11 17.62 -16.67 18.94
N LEU A 12 17.63 -17.92 18.50
CA LEU A 12 16.72 -18.45 17.47
C LEU A 12 15.25 -18.42 17.90
N LYS A 13 14.96 -18.81 19.15
CA LYS A 13 13.59 -18.77 19.68
C LYS A 13 13.07 -17.34 19.80
N SER A 14 13.89 -16.42 20.29
CA SER A 14 13.54 -15.00 20.40
C SER A 14 13.29 -14.38 19.03
N PHE A 15 14.10 -14.69 18.03
CA PHE A 15 13.90 -14.22 16.65
C PHE A 15 12.57 -14.74 16.06
N THR A 16 12.25 -16.01 16.25
CA THR A 16 10.99 -16.61 15.79
C THR A 16 9.77 -15.95 16.43
N ILE A 17 9.82 -15.64 17.73
CA ILE A 17 8.74 -14.94 18.44
C ILE A 17 8.54 -13.53 17.86
N ILE A 18 9.63 -12.77 17.67
CA ILE A 18 9.58 -11.43 17.07
C ILE A 18 9.02 -11.50 15.65
N GLN A 19 9.47 -12.45 14.85
CA GLN A 19 8.98 -12.63 13.49
C GLN A 19 7.48 -12.94 13.45
N ASN A 20 7.00 -13.84 14.30
CA ASN A 20 5.57 -14.18 14.39
C ASN A 20 4.73 -12.99 14.84
N LEU A 21 5.22 -12.21 15.83
CA LEU A 21 4.55 -10.99 16.28
C LEU A 21 4.46 -9.94 15.17
N LEU A 22 5.56 -9.71 14.46
CA LEU A 22 5.60 -8.78 13.33
C LEU A 22 4.66 -9.23 12.20
N THR A 23 4.58 -10.53 11.92
CA THR A 23 3.66 -11.08 10.92
C THR A 23 2.21 -10.90 11.35
N ALA A 24 1.89 -11.13 12.62
CA ALA A 24 0.53 -10.93 13.14
C ALA A 24 0.11 -9.45 13.10
N LEU A 25 1.04 -8.53 13.38
CA LEU A 25 0.81 -7.09 13.30
C LEU A 25 0.79 -6.56 11.87
N ALA A 26 1.34 -7.31 10.90
CA ALA A 26 1.36 -6.89 9.50
C ALA A 26 -0.04 -6.68 8.93
N ILE A 27 -0.97 -7.59 9.21
CA ILE A 27 -2.33 -7.54 8.65
C ILE A 27 -3.06 -6.26 9.07
N PRO A 28 -3.22 -5.94 10.37
CA PRO A 28 -3.88 -4.71 10.78
C PRO A 28 -3.14 -3.45 10.32
N PHE A 29 -1.80 -3.48 10.28
CA PHE A 29 -1.00 -2.36 9.80
C PHE A 29 -1.21 -2.10 8.30
N LEU A 30 -1.26 -3.15 7.47
CA LEU A 30 -1.54 -3.03 6.05
C LEU A 30 -2.97 -2.57 5.79
N ALA A 31 -3.95 -3.08 6.53
CA ALA A 31 -5.33 -2.62 6.46
C ALA A 31 -5.44 -1.12 6.79
N PHE A 32 -4.71 -0.65 7.80
CA PHE A 32 -4.64 0.76 8.16
C PHE A 32 -4.03 1.63 7.04
N ILE A 33 -2.94 1.18 6.41
CA ILE A 33 -2.33 1.89 5.28
C ILE A 33 -3.30 1.99 4.10
N VAL A 34 -3.96 0.88 3.75
CA VAL A 34 -4.96 0.86 2.66
C VAL A 34 -6.12 1.80 3.00
N GLY A 35 -6.62 1.77 4.24
CA GLY A 35 -7.69 2.67 4.71
C GLY A 35 -7.30 4.15 4.65
N ILE A 36 -6.12 4.52 5.19
CA ILE A 36 -5.64 5.90 5.15
C ILE A 36 -5.43 6.38 3.71
N SER A 37 -4.92 5.52 2.83
CA SER A 37 -4.72 5.86 1.43
C SER A 37 -6.02 6.14 0.69
N ALA A 38 -7.15 5.58 1.13
CA ALA A 38 -8.46 5.80 0.53
C ALA A 38 -9.06 7.16 0.88
N PHE A 39 -8.63 7.78 1.97
CA PHE A 39 -9.22 9.02 2.48
C PHE A 39 -9.30 10.15 1.43
N PRO A 40 -8.24 10.48 0.66
CA PRO A 40 -8.33 11.52 -0.37
C PRO A 40 -9.34 11.17 -1.47
N GLY A 41 -9.45 9.90 -1.86
CA GLY A 41 -10.44 9.44 -2.84
C GLY A 41 -11.87 9.60 -2.32
N VAL A 42 -12.12 9.17 -1.09
CA VAL A 42 -13.43 9.32 -0.42
C VAL A 42 -13.80 10.80 -0.29
N TYR A 43 -12.86 11.66 0.08
CA TYR A 43 -13.08 13.09 0.16
C TYR A 43 -13.52 13.68 -1.19
N VAL A 44 -12.83 13.34 -2.28
CA VAL A 44 -13.17 13.82 -3.63
C VAL A 44 -14.53 13.27 -4.08
N PHE A 45 -14.83 12.01 -3.79
CA PHE A 45 -16.13 11.41 -4.06
C PHE A 45 -17.27 12.25 -3.47
N TYR A 46 -17.21 12.50 -2.16
CA TYR A 46 -18.23 13.31 -1.49
C TYR A 46 -18.30 14.74 -2.00
N LYS A 47 -17.16 15.34 -2.34
CA LYS A 47 -17.13 16.70 -2.90
C LYS A 47 -17.81 16.79 -4.28
N ILE A 48 -17.63 15.81 -5.13
CA ILE A 48 -18.29 15.78 -6.45
C ILE A 48 -19.80 15.64 -6.27
N LEU A 49 -20.26 14.75 -5.40
CA LEU A 49 -21.68 14.56 -5.12
C LEU A 49 -22.32 15.82 -4.49
N ASP A 50 -21.63 16.47 -3.56
CA ASP A 50 -22.06 17.71 -2.92
C ASP A 50 -22.25 18.86 -3.96
N ILE A 51 -21.29 19.02 -4.87
CA ILE A 51 -21.37 20.03 -5.95
C ILE A 51 -22.52 19.74 -6.92
N SER A 52 -22.82 18.47 -7.18
CA SER A 52 -23.88 18.06 -8.09
C SER A 52 -25.27 17.96 -7.43
N ASN A 53 -25.35 18.20 -6.11
CA ASN A 53 -26.55 18.00 -5.30
C ASN A 53 -27.12 16.57 -5.38
N THR A 54 -26.27 15.58 -5.64
CA THR A 54 -26.65 14.17 -5.70
C THR A 54 -26.51 13.54 -4.30
N ASP A 55 -27.61 13.01 -3.78
CA ASP A 55 -27.57 12.32 -2.46
C ASP A 55 -27.14 10.87 -2.64
N PRO A 56 -25.94 10.48 -2.10
CA PRO A 56 -25.49 9.09 -2.17
C PRO A 56 -26.43 8.12 -1.43
N GLY A 57 -27.20 8.58 -0.46
CA GLY A 57 -28.18 7.77 0.26
C GLY A 57 -29.36 7.34 -0.59
N SER A 58 -29.72 8.12 -1.61
CA SER A 58 -30.79 7.79 -2.53
C SER A 58 -30.55 6.48 -3.30
N PHE A 59 -29.29 6.16 -3.63
CA PHE A 59 -28.91 4.92 -4.32
C PHE A 59 -29.13 3.66 -3.46
N LEU A 60 -29.06 3.79 -2.13
CA LEU A 60 -29.27 2.66 -1.22
C LEU A 60 -30.74 2.43 -0.91
N ALA A 61 -31.57 3.47 -1.04
CA ALA A 61 -33.00 3.45 -0.70
C ALA A 61 -33.93 3.25 -1.91
N SER A 62 -33.45 3.52 -3.13
CA SER A 62 -34.29 3.51 -4.34
C SER A 62 -34.06 2.24 -5.16
N ASN A 63 -35.12 1.79 -5.88
CA ASN A 63 -34.93 0.81 -6.94
C ASN A 63 -34.10 1.42 -8.07
N ILE A 64 -33.20 0.66 -8.67
CA ILE A 64 -32.30 1.11 -9.74
C ILE A 64 -33.05 1.78 -10.90
N ASP A 65 -34.24 1.28 -11.20
CA ASP A 65 -35.09 1.80 -12.27
C ASP A 65 -35.67 3.19 -12.01
N SER A 66 -35.63 3.68 -10.77
CA SER A 66 -36.13 5.01 -10.38
C SER A 66 -35.03 6.07 -10.29
N ILE A 67 -33.75 5.70 -10.49
CA ILE A 67 -32.61 6.62 -10.41
C ILE A 67 -32.48 7.36 -11.75
N PRO A 68 -32.41 8.71 -11.75
CA PRO A 68 -32.14 9.48 -12.94
C PRO A 68 -30.79 9.07 -13.56
N LEU A 69 -30.77 8.95 -14.91
CA LEU A 69 -29.52 8.58 -15.60
C LEU A 69 -28.38 9.56 -15.34
N GLU A 70 -28.72 10.83 -15.12
CA GLU A 70 -27.78 11.89 -14.79
C GLU A 70 -27.07 11.61 -13.45
N ASP A 71 -27.82 11.27 -12.41
CA ASP A 71 -27.28 10.93 -11.09
C ASP A 71 -26.40 9.68 -11.14
N LEU A 72 -26.81 8.69 -11.92
CA LEU A 72 -26.00 7.48 -12.13
C LEU A 72 -24.68 7.81 -12.83
N ALA A 73 -24.70 8.67 -13.84
CA ALA A 73 -23.50 9.10 -14.56
C ALA A 73 -22.56 9.91 -13.65
N ILE A 74 -23.09 10.84 -12.86
CA ILE A 74 -22.31 11.63 -11.90
C ILE A 74 -21.65 10.74 -10.86
N THR A 75 -22.41 9.79 -10.29
CA THR A 75 -21.88 8.85 -9.30
C THR A 75 -20.82 7.95 -9.91
N GLY A 76 -20.99 7.51 -11.15
CA GLY A 76 -20.00 6.73 -11.89
C GLY A 76 -18.69 7.50 -12.08
N ILE A 77 -18.78 8.77 -12.51
CA ILE A 77 -17.62 9.67 -12.68
C ILE A 77 -16.94 9.91 -11.32
N ALA A 78 -17.73 10.23 -10.29
CA ALA A 78 -17.20 10.46 -8.93
C ALA A 78 -16.44 9.23 -8.40
N THR A 79 -17.02 8.03 -8.60
CA THR A 79 -16.36 6.77 -8.20
C THR A 79 -15.07 6.55 -8.97
N GLY A 80 -15.06 6.74 -10.29
CA GLY A 80 -13.87 6.59 -11.12
C GLY A 80 -12.74 7.54 -10.69
N MET A 81 -13.05 8.81 -10.44
CA MET A 81 -12.08 9.79 -9.94
C MET A 81 -11.57 9.45 -8.53
N ALA A 82 -12.46 9.01 -7.63
CA ALA A 82 -12.10 8.59 -6.30
C ALA A 82 -11.13 7.39 -6.32
N MET A 83 -11.39 6.40 -7.17
CA MET A 83 -10.52 5.24 -7.35
C MET A 83 -9.15 5.61 -7.92
N MET A 84 -9.09 6.54 -8.87
CA MET A 84 -7.81 7.06 -9.39
C MET A 84 -6.99 7.73 -8.29
N ILE A 85 -7.60 8.62 -7.53
CA ILE A 85 -6.94 9.37 -6.46
C ILE A 85 -6.49 8.41 -5.35
N TRP A 86 -7.33 7.45 -4.99
CA TRP A 86 -6.96 6.39 -4.05
C TRP A 86 -5.73 5.60 -4.55
N GLY A 87 -5.75 5.15 -5.81
CA GLY A 87 -4.64 4.41 -6.41
C GLY A 87 -3.32 5.19 -6.39
N ILE A 88 -3.36 6.49 -6.75
CA ILE A 88 -2.19 7.37 -6.68
C ILE A 88 -1.68 7.50 -5.24
N SER A 89 -2.57 7.76 -4.28
CA SER A 89 -2.22 7.89 -2.87
C SER A 89 -1.60 6.61 -2.32
N LEU A 90 -2.19 5.45 -2.64
CA LEU A 90 -1.69 4.14 -2.21
C LEU A 90 -0.28 3.88 -2.77
N VAL A 91 -0.07 4.12 -4.06
CA VAL A 91 1.24 3.93 -4.72
C VAL A 91 2.30 4.84 -4.10
N ILE A 92 1.99 6.10 -3.82
CA ILE A 92 2.93 7.03 -3.18
C ILE A 92 3.29 6.56 -1.76
N ILE A 93 2.28 6.23 -0.94
CA ILE A 93 2.50 5.75 0.43
C ILE A 93 3.33 4.46 0.43
N CYS A 94 2.99 3.49 -0.43
CA CYS A 94 3.75 2.25 -0.56
C CYS A 94 5.17 2.49 -1.08
N GLY A 95 5.38 3.46 -1.97
CA GLY A 95 6.72 3.85 -2.45
C GLY A 95 7.60 4.40 -1.33
N VAL A 96 7.05 5.32 -0.52
CA VAL A 96 7.76 5.89 0.65
C VAL A 96 8.08 4.80 1.68
N LEU A 97 7.09 4.00 2.07
CA LEU A 97 7.28 2.94 3.06
C LEU A 97 8.22 1.85 2.53
N GLY A 98 8.07 1.43 1.27
CA GLY A 98 8.96 0.47 0.63
C GLY A 98 10.41 0.95 0.59
N GLY A 99 10.63 2.24 0.32
CA GLY A 99 11.95 2.87 0.36
C GLY A 99 12.53 2.94 1.78
N LEU A 100 11.69 3.26 2.78
CA LEU A 100 12.09 3.33 4.19
C LEU A 100 12.50 1.96 4.74
N PHE A 101 11.76 0.91 4.39
CA PHE A 101 12.04 -0.46 4.82
C PHE A 101 13.08 -1.17 3.95
N ARG A 102 13.56 -0.52 2.88
CA ARG A 102 14.56 -1.13 2.02
C ARG A 102 15.88 -1.33 2.77
N PRO A 103 16.38 -2.58 2.89
CA PRO A 103 17.67 -2.81 3.52
C PRO A 103 18.80 -2.24 2.63
N ARG A 104 19.74 -1.53 3.26
CA ARG A 104 20.99 -1.12 2.62
C ARG A 104 21.95 -2.29 2.74
N LEU A 105 22.12 -3.03 1.66
CA LEU A 105 22.94 -4.24 1.62
C LEU A 105 24.26 -3.95 0.94
N ASP A 106 25.36 -4.28 1.64
CA ASP A 106 26.65 -4.44 1.02
C ASP A 106 26.75 -5.84 0.36
N PRO A 107 27.58 -6.01 -0.68
CA PRO A 107 27.77 -7.32 -1.29
C PRO A 107 28.26 -8.34 -0.25
N GLY A 108 27.49 -9.40 0.00
CA GLY A 108 27.81 -10.39 1.03
C GLY A 108 26.76 -11.50 1.17
N ARG A 109 27.00 -12.43 2.08
CA ARG A 109 26.03 -13.47 2.45
C ARG A 109 25.35 -13.08 3.75
N TYR A 110 24.03 -13.01 3.72
CA TYR A 110 23.21 -12.67 4.88
C TYR A 110 22.45 -13.91 5.37
N PRO A 111 22.41 -14.18 6.69
CA PRO A 111 21.62 -15.27 7.22
C PRO A 111 20.12 -15.00 7.01
N LEU A 112 19.37 -16.04 6.66
CA LEU A 112 17.91 -15.94 6.45
C LEU A 112 17.17 -15.46 7.71
N GLN A 113 17.70 -15.79 8.91
CA GLN A 113 17.16 -15.35 10.18
C GLN A 113 17.86 -14.07 10.65
N SER A 114 17.66 -12.98 9.90
CA SER A 114 18.25 -11.68 10.20
C SER A 114 17.22 -10.57 10.10
N PHE A 115 17.47 -9.45 10.75
CA PHE A 115 16.65 -8.26 10.64
C PHE A 115 16.56 -7.74 9.19
N VAL A 116 17.62 -7.94 8.42
CA VAL A 116 17.68 -7.62 6.99
C VAL A 116 16.62 -8.38 6.19
N THR A 117 16.39 -9.65 6.49
CA THR A 117 15.34 -10.46 5.83
C THR A 117 13.95 -9.94 6.15
N ILE A 118 13.71 -9.48 7.38
CA ILE A 118 12.44 -8.87 7.79
C ILE A 118 12.22 -7.56 7.02
N GLN A 119 13.23 -6.69 6.95
CA GLN A 119 13.14 -5.43 6.18
C GLN A 119 12.86 -5.70 4.70
N TRP A 120 13.56 -6.66 4.12
CA TRP A 120 13.33 -7.06 2.73
C TRP A 120 11.92 -7.58 2.50
N ALA A 121 11.39 -8.42 3.39
CA ALA A 121 10.03 -8.94 3.31
C ALA A 121 8.99 -7.82 3.36
N TRP A 122 9.15 -6.85 4.26
CA TRP A 122 8.26 -5.68 4.34
C TRP A 122 8.32 -4.82 3.08
N SER A 123 9.50 -4.54 2.56
CA SER A 123 9.66 -3.80 1.31
C SER A 123 8.96 -4.50 0.14
N MET A 124 9.05 -5.84 0.07
CA MET A 124 8.37 -6.64 -0.95
C MET A 124 6.85 -6.62 -0.79
N ILE A 125 6.32 -6.61 0.44
CA ILE A 125 4.87 -6.52 0.69
C ILE A 125 4.34 -5.18 0.18
N PHE A 126 4.98 -4.05 0.50
CA PHE A 126 4.58 -2.74 0.00
C PHE A 126 4.63 -2.66 -1.53
N HIS A 127 5.66 -3.24 -2.13
CA HIS A 127 5.75 -3.32 -3.59
C HIS A 127 4.58 -4.12 -4.19
N ARG A 128 4.23 -5.26 -3.61
CA ARG A 128 3.10 -6.08 -4.08
C ARG A 128 1.76 -5.35 -3.97
N ILE A 129 1.55 -4.60 -2.91
CA ILE A 129 0.33 -3.78 -2.74
C ILE A 129 0.30 -2.67 -3.82
N ALA A 130 1.42 -1.99 -4.05
CA ALA A 130 1.51 -0.96 -5.08
C ALA A 130 1.23 -1.52 -6.48
N LEU A 131 1.63 -2.76 -6.77
CA LEU A 131 1.41 -3.42 -8.06
C LEU A 131 -0.07 -3.54 -8.44
N PHE A 132 -1.01 -3.38 -7.52
CA PHE A 132 -2.43 -3.37 -7.84
C PHE A 132 -2.81 -2.17 -8.73
N PHE A 133 -2.24 -0.99 -8.47
CA PHE A 133 -2.51 0.22 -9.25
C PHE A 133 -1.34 0.64 -10.15
N LEU A 134 -0.13 0.23 -9.82
CA LEU A 134 1.09 0.65 -10.52
C LEU A 134 1.07 0.39 -12.04
N PRO A 135 0.55 -0.75 -12.56
CA PRO A 135 0.49 -0.99 -14.00
C PRO A 135 -0.32 0.06 -14.76
N PHE A 136 -1.33 0.66 -14.13
CA PHE A 136 -2.14 1.73 -14.72
C PHE A 136 -1.46 3.10 -14.68
N LEU A 137 -0.46 3.25 -13.81
CA LEU A 137 0.28 4.50 -13.60
C LEU A 137 1.64 4.53 -14.33
N VAL A 138 2.12 3.41 -14.82
CA VAL A 138 3.31 3.31 -15.68
C VAL A 138 2.84 3.40 -17.15
N PRO A 139 3.40 4.27 -17.98
CA PRO A 139 4.67 5.02 -17.91
C PRO A 139 4.57 6.49 -17.44
N SER A 140 3.65 6.81 -16.56
CA SER A 140 3.47 8.18 -16.08
C SER A 140 4.58 8.67 -15.15
N PHE A 141 4.59 9.99 -14.89
CA PHE A 141 5.44 10.61 -13.88
C PHE A 141 5.30 9.95 -12.48
N ILE A 142 4.09 9.51 -12.13
CA ILE A 142 3.80 8.87 -10.83
C ILE A 142 4.51 7.53 -10.72
N GLY A 143 4.54 6.72 -11.79
CA GLY A 143 5.30 5.49 -11.83
C GLY A 143 6.81 5.74 -11.62
N ASN A 144 7.37 6.74 -12.30
CA ASN A 144 8.77 7.14 -12.11
C ASN A 144 9.04 7.62 -10.68
N LEU A 145 8.12 8.40 -10.10
CA LEU A 145 8.20 8.85 -8.71
C LEU A 145 8.20 7.66 -7.75
N TYR A 146 7.32 6.68 -7.94
CA TYR A 146 7.29 5.46 -7.14
C TYR A 146 8.65 4.75 -7.14
N TYR A 147 9.24 4.50 -8.30
CA TYR A 147 10.54 3.83 -8.39
C TYR A 147 11.66 4.63 -7.72
N ARG A 148 11.65 5.96 -7.84
CA ARG A 148 12.60 6.83 -7.13
C ARG A 148 12.44 6.75 -5.61
N LEU A 149 11.20 6.82 -5.11
CA LEU A 149 10.88 6.68 -3.68
C LEU A 149 11.29 5.30 -3.14
N SER A 150 11.11 4.25 -3.94
CA SER A 150 11.56 2.89 -3.62
C SER A 150 13.09 2.73 -3.71
N GLY A 151 13.83 3.80 -4.04
CA GLY A 151 15.29 3.84 -4.08
C GLY A 151 15.92 3.28 -5.38
N ALA A 152 15.16 3.18 -6.46
CA ALA A 152 15.72 2.84 -7.76
C ALA A 152 16.47 4.05 -8.35
N LYS A 153 17.68 3.81 -8.88
CA LYS A 153 18.42 4.81 -9.66
C LYS A 153 17.93 4.72 -11.10
N LEU A 154 16.98 5.59 -11.45
CA LEU A 154 16.52 5.70 -12.83
C LEU A 154 17.57 6.50 -13.59
N GLY A 155 18.12 5.92 -14.67
CA GLY A 155 19.01 6.63 -15.58
C GLY A 155 18.29 7.85 -16.17
N GLN A 156 19.04 8.95 -16.37
CA GLN A 156 18.59 10.03 -17.23
C GLN A 156 18.73 9.51 -18.66
N GLY A 157 17.61 9.16 -19.27
CA GLY A 157 17.52 8.88 -20.69
C GLY A 157 17.39 10.18 -21.46
#